data_70663328d2ad3170892332cf1f0f56c0
#
_entry.id   70663328d2ad3170892332cf1f0f56c0
#
_cell.length_a   1.000
_cell.length_b   1.000
_cell.length_c   1.000
_cell.angle_alpha   90.00
_cell.angle_beta   90.00
_cell.angle_gamma   90.00
#
_symmetry.space_group_name_H-M   'P 1'
#
loop_
_entity.id
_entity.type
_entity.pdbx_description
1 polymer ?
#
loop_
_entity_poly.entity_id
_entity_poly.type
_entity_poly.pdbx_seq_one_letter_code
_entity_poly.pdbx_strand_id
1 'polypeptide(L)'
;LTLVTMTMQDHATLKEIKDLAKNITLQYGTPDLCIEAMRKKNLKTMIFISQLKAKTNFQVVGLTMKCYSPLCKNASRMDQNLRAPVPMTWAFMMREAGFPAVRSIYELPLSDDVLDEVREEMRSLGSYIALNLEGSSQERTFSLSIAENLIAKIQSETDIPIVIVYGPKGEDKARALVDCYNNVYRLSLSPSIKRSAAIIKDAYIAITPDTSILHMASAYNTPVVAIYADYKTRWPAMADVSESVVVGQKIDNISLDEFAKALKSVLARI
;
A
#
# COMPACT_ATOMS: atom_id res chain seq x y z
N LEU A 1 -1.02 12.77 -22.54
CA LEU A 1 -1.71 12.75 -21.24
C LEU A 1 -0.86 13.48 -20.21
N THR A 2 -1.38 14.54 -19.59
CA THR A 2 -0.70 15.24 -18.50
C THR A 2 -1.37 14.82 -17.19
N LEU A 3 -0.61 14.17 -16.30
CA LEU A 3 -1.05 13.82 -14.96
C LEU A 3 -0.53 14.86 -13.97
N VAL A 4 -1.43 15.51 -13.24
CA VAL A 4 -1.09 16.43 -12.15
C VAL A 4 -1.52 15.79 -10.84
N THR A 5 -0.56 15.45 -10.00
CA THR A 5 -0.82 14.96 -8.64
C THR A 5 -0.52 16.05 -7.63
N MET A 6 -1.36 16.19 -6.64
CA MET A 6 -1.22 17.22 -5.62
C MET A 6 -1.79 16.79 -4.30
N THR A 7 -1.18 17.29 -3.24
CA THR A 7 -1.66 17.14 -1.87
C THR A 7 -2.10 18.49 -1.36
N MET A 8 -3.36 18.62 -0.96
CA MET A 8 -3.82 19.84 -0.28
C MET A 8 -3.37 19.79 1.18
N GLN A 9 -2.71 20.85 1.62
CA GLN A 9 -2.37 21.01 3.04
C GLN A 9 -3.66 21.28 3.83
N ASP A 10 -3.82 20.64 4.98
CA ASP A 10 -5.00 20.80 5.84
C ASP A 10 -5.20 22.24 6.30
N HIS A 11 -4.13 23.04 6.34
CA HIS A 11 -4.13 24.44 6.77
C HIS A 11 -4.38 25.46 5.64
N ALA A 12 -4.51 25.01 4.39
CA ALA A 12 -4.73 25.93 3.28
C ALA A 12 -6.05 26.71 3.44
N THR A 13 -6.01 28.01 3.20
CA THR A 13 -7.18 28.89 3.20
C THR A 13 -8.02 28.64 1.94
N LEU A 14 -9.28 29.05 1.96
CA LEU A 14 -10.15 28.97 0.78
C LEU A 14 -9.63 29.78 -0.40
N LYS A 15 -8.90 30.89 -0.14
CA LYS A 15 -8.26 31.71 -1.16
C LYS A 15 -7.13 30.90 -1.84
N GLU A 16 -6.23 30.35 -1.06
CA GLU A 16 -5.12 29.53 -1.59
C GLU A 16 -5.61 28.35 -2.41
N ILE A 17 -6.69 27.70 -1.99
CA ILE A 17 -7.31 26.60 -2.73
C ILE A 17 -7.85 27.05 -4.09
N LYS A 18 -8.52 28.21 -4.13
CA LYS A 18 -9.01 28.80 -5.40
C LYS A 18 -7.87 29.22 -6.31
N ASP A 19 -6.84 29.86 -5.76
CA ASP A 19 -5.66 30.29 -6.50
C ASP A 19 -4.90 29.07 -7.07
N LEU A 20 -4.80 27.99 -6.31
CA LEU A 20 -4.21 26.74 -6.76
C LEU A 20 -4.96 26.13 -7.95
N ALA A 21 -6.30 26.03 -7.86
CA ALA A 21 -7.12 25.55 -8.97
C ALA A 21 -6.96 26.42 -10.22
N LYS A 22 -6.93 27.73 -10.04
CA LYS A 22 -6.71 28.70 -11.13
C LYS A 22 -5.33 28.53 -11.77
N ASN A 23 -4.28 28.39 -10.97
CA ASN A 23 -2.91 28.19 -11.47
C ASN A 23 -2.79 26.90 -12.28
N ILE A 24 -3.41 25.80 -11.82
CA ILE A 24 -3.44 24.54 -12.57
C ILE A 24 -4.15 24.74 -13.92
N THR A 25 -5.30 25.40 -13.92
CA THR A 25 -6.04 25.67 -15.16
C THR A 25 -5.27 26.58 -16.12
N LEU A 26 -4.54 27.56 -15.58
CA LEU A 26 -3.69 28.43 -16.39
C LEU A 26 -2.49 27.69 -17.00
N GLN A 27 -1.88 26.79 -16.25
CA GLN A 27 -0.68 26.06 -16.66
C GLN A 27 -0.99 24.89 -17.62
N TYR A 28 -2.08 24.15 -17.37
CA TYR A 28 -2.38 22.90 -18.08
C TYR A 28 -3.68 22.93 -18.88
N GLY A 29 -4.43 24.03 -18.84
CA GLY A 29 -5.76 24.12 -19.41
C GLY A 29 -6.85 23.54 -18.52
N THR A 30 -8.11 23.63 -18.97
CA THR A 30 -9.25 23.02 -18.27
C THR A 30 -9.18 21.49 -18.39
N PRO A 31 -9.17 20.73 -17.26
CA PRO A 31 -9.11 19.28 -17.33
C PRO A 31 -10.34 18.66 -18.02
N ASP A 32 -10.14 17.62 -18.79
CA ASP A 32 -11.26 16.80 -19.31
C ASP A 32 -11.88 15.95 -18.21
N LEU A 33 -11.06 15.41 -17.31
CA LEU A 33 -11.47 14.54 -16.21
C LEU A 33 -10.76 14.94 -14.93
N CYS A 34 -11.53 15.07 -13.86
CA CYS A 34 -11.02 15.19 -12.49
C CYS A 34 -11.48 13.98 -11.69
N ILE A 35 -10.54 13.22 -11.14
CA ILE A 35 -10.80 12.06 -10.30
C ILE A 35 -10.45 12.39 -8.85
N GLU A 36 -11.42 12.29 -7.95
CA GLU A 36 -11.18 12.43 -6.52
C GLU A 36 -11.15 11.07 -5.85
N ALA A 37 -9.98 10.73 -5.28
CA ALA A 37 -9.77 9.46 -4.58
C ALA A 37 -10.26 9.46 -3.13
N MET A 38 -10.54 10.62 -2.55
CA MET A 38 -10.90 10.75 -1.14
C MET A 38 -12.31 10.26 -0.85
N ARG A 39 -12.45 9.45 0.20
CA ARG A 39 -13.75 8.88 0.62
C ARG A 39 -14.52 9.75 1.61
N LYS A 40 -13.93 10.82 2.10
CA LYS A 40 -14.55 11.73 3.08
C LYS A 40 -15.00 13.02 2.42
N LYS A 41 -16.17 13.52 2.82
CA LYS A 41 -16.62 14.86 2.45
C LYS A 41 -15.60 15.88 2.95
N ASN A 42 -14.97 16.58 2.05
CA ASN A 42 -14.05 17.67 2.37
C ASN A 42 -14.46 18.91 1.58
N LEU A 43 -14.91 19.95 2.30
CA LEU A 43 -15.37 21.20 1.69
C LEU A 43 -14.30 21.84 0.84
N LYS A 44 -13.04 21.80 1.26
CA LYS A 44 -11.91 22.37 0.53
C LYS A 44 -11.70 21.68 -0.81
N THR A 45 -11.71 20.34 -0.81
CA THR A 45 -11.62 19.53 -2.04
C THR A 45 -12.78 19.84 -2.99
N MET A 46 -13.99 19.98 -2.45
CA MET A 46 -15.17 20.29 -3.25
C MET A 46 -15.09 21.67 -3.90
N ILE A 47 -14.59 22.68 -3.17
CA ILE A 47 -14.34 24.02 -3.70
C ILE A 47 -13.25 23.96 -4.80
N PHE A 48 -12.17 23.25 -4.54
CA PHE A 48 -11.09 23.04 -5.51
C PHE A 48 -11.61 22.44 -6.82
N ILE A 49 -12.32 21.31 -6.75
CA ILE A 49 -12.91 20.64 -7.91
C ILE A 49 -13.87 21.56 -8.67
N SER A 50 -14.71 22.28 -7.94
CA SER A 50 -15.63 23.27 -8.52
C SER A 50 -14.91 24.39 -9.29
N GLN A 51 -13.72 24.81 -8.81
CA GLN A 51 -12.93 25.86 -9.46
C GLN A 51 -12.13 25.35 -10.68
N LEU A 52 -11.75 24.09 -10.70
CA LEU A 52 -11.08 23.47 -11.87
C LEU A 52 -11.97 23.46 -13.12
N LYS A 53 -13.28 23.47 -12.96
CA LYS A 53 -14.27 23.43 -14.06
C LYS A 53 -14.03 22.28 -15.03
N ALA A 54 -13.52 21.14 -14.55
CA ALA A 54 -13.31 19.97 -15.38
C ALA A 54 -14.61 19.56 -16.12
N LYS A 55 -14.50 19.08 -17.35
CA LYS A 55 -15.66 18.63 -18.14
C LYS A 55 -16.41 17.50 -17.43
N THR A 56 -15.68 16.59 -16.77
CA THR A 56 -16.24 15.50 -15.98
C THR A 56 -15.54 15.43 -14.62
N ASN A 57 -16.34 15.40 -13.56
CA ASN A 57 -15.85 15.17 -12.20
C ASN A 57 -16.33 13.82 -11.72
N PHE A 58 -15.40 12.99 -11.27
CA PHE A 58 -15.63 11.64 -10.82
C PHE A 58 -15.11 11.45 -9.41
N GLN A 59 -15.87 10.81 -8.54
CA GLN A 59 -15.44 10.52 -7.17
C GLN A 59 -15.98 9.17 -6.69
N VAL A 60 -15.26 8.55 -5.75
CA VAL A 60 -15.48 7.18 -5.29
C VAL A 60 -16.65 7.05 -4.31
N VAL A 61 -17.12 8.12 -3.70
CA VAL A 61 -18.05 8.05 -2.54
C VAL A 61 -19.49 8.35 -2.89
N GLY A 62 -19.79 8.70 -4.14
CA GLY A 62 -21.16 8.96 -4.61
C GLY A 62 -21.85 10.13 -3.90
N LEU A 63 -21.13 11.21 -3.64
CA LEU A 63 -21.72 12.42 -3.10
C LEU A 63 -22.67 13.03 -4.14
N THR A 64 -23.90 13.31 -3.73
CA THR A 64 -24.94 13.91 -4.57
C THR A 64 -24.76 15.42 -4.71
N MET A 65 -23.56 15.87 -5.08
CA MET A 65 -23.29 17.29 -5.22
C MET A 65 -23.21 17.71 -6.67
N LYS A 66 -23.59 18.97 -6.97
CA LYS A 66 -23.63 19.50 -8.33
C LYS A 66 -22.27 19.50 -9.05
N CYS A 67 -21.16 19.47 -8.29
CA CYS A 67 -19.82 19.42 -8.87
C CYS A 67 -19.41 18.02 -9.35
N TYR A 68 -20.17 16.97 -9.03
CA TYR A 68 -19.85 15.60 -9.41
C TYR A 68 -20.79 15.06 -10.48
N SER A 69 -20.26 14.21 -11.33
CA SER A 69 -21.03 13.51 -12.37
C SER A 69 -22.08 12.57 -11.76
N PRO A 70 -23.26 12.43 -12.41
CA PRO A 70 -24.31 11.49 -11.96
C PRO A 70 -23.85 10.02 -11.88
N LEU A 71 -22.85 9.62 -12.65
CA LEU A 71 -22.28 8.25 -12.62
C LEU A 71 -21.73 7.86 -11.26
N CYS A 72 -21.19 8.80 -10.50
CA CYS A 72 -20.68 8.57 -9.15
C CYS A 72 -21.74 8.04 -8.16
N LYS A 73 -23.01 8.30 -8.38
CA LYS A 73 -24.10 7.90 -7.48
C LYS A 73 -24.31 6.38 -7.46
N ASN A 74 -24.19 5.73 -8.60
CA ASN A 74 -24.44 4.28 -8.71
C ASN A 74 -23.28 3.48 -8.13
N ALA A 75 -22.05 3.90 -8.41
CA ALA A 75 -20.85 3.28 -7.90
C ALA A 75 -20.77 3.28 -6.37
N SER A 76 -21.17 4.38 -5.73
CA SER A 76 -21.21 4.48 -4.27
C SER A 76 -22.18 3.50 -3.60
N ARG A 77 -23.36 3.28 -4.20
CA ARG A 77 -24.33 2.32 -3.68
C ARG A 77 -23.79 0.90 -3.72
N MET A 78 -23.06 0.53 -4.77
CA MET A 78 -22.47 -0.79 -4.87
C MET A 78 -21.30 -0.99 -3.90
N ASP A 79 -20.45 0.03 -3.70
CA ASP A 79 -19.38 -0.02 -2.70
C ASP A 79 -19.90 -0.26 -1.28
N GLN A 80 -20.98 0.41 -0.91
CA GLN A 80 -21.61 0.25 0.41
C GLN A 80 -22.21 -1.16 0.60
N ASN A 81 -22.76 -1.75 -0.46
CA ASN A 81 -23.45 -3.03 -0.39
C ASN A 81 -22.53 -4.23 -0.52
N LEU A 82 -21.47 -4.13 -1.32
CA LEU A 82 -20.64 -5.29 -1.66
C LEU A 82 -19.44 -5.49 -0.74
N ARG A 83 -19.08 -4.52 0.10
CA ARG A 83 -17.85 -4.56 0.92
C ARG A 83 -16.61 -5.00 0.12
N ALA A 84 -16.62 -4.75 -1.18
CA ALA A 84 -15.57 -5.19 -2.07
C ALA A 84 -14.22 -4.56 -1.72
N PRO A 85 -13.11 -5.24 -2.00
CA PRO A 85 -11.79 -4.64 -1.95
C PRO A 85 -11.71 -3.34 -2.73
N VAL A 86 -10.94 -2.38 -2.22
CA VAL A 86 -10.89 -1.02 -2.82
C VAL A 86 -10.46 -1.05 -4.29
N PRO A 87 -9.46 -1.83 -4.74
CA PRO A 87 -9.10 -1.92 -6.15
C PRO A 87 -10.25 -2.41 -7.03
N MET A 88 -11.02 -3.38 -6.57
CA MET A 88 -12.18 -3.90 -7.29
C MET A 88 -13.29 -2.85 -7.39
N THR A 89 -13.52 -2.11 -6.29
CA THR A 89 -14.47 -1.00 -6.28
C THR A 89 -14.07 0.06 -7.31
N TRP A 90 -12.80 0.45 -7.34
CA TRP A 90 -12.28 1.42 -8.31
C TRP A 90 -12.43 0.94 -9.74
N ALA A 91 -12.02 -0.29 -10.03
CA ALA A 91 -12.14 -0.85 -11.37
C ALA A 91 -13.60 -0.92 -11.83
N PHE A 92 -14.51 -1.33 -10.94
CA PHE A 92 -15.94 -1.30 -11.22
C PHE A 92 -16.42 0.11 -11.57
N MET A 93 -16.11 1.09 -10.73
CA MET A 93 -16.55 2.47 -10.92
C MET A 93 -16.01 3.09 -12.20
N MET A 94 -14.75 2.83 -12.53
CA MET A 94 -14.15 3.30 -13.77
C MET A 94 -14.84 2.67 -14.99
N ARG A 95 -15.20 1.39 -14.95
CA ARG A 95 -15.98 0.74 -16.02
C ARG A 95 -17.36 1.37 -16.18
N GLU A 96 -18.07 1.63 -15.07
CA GLU A 96 -19.36 2.33 -15.11
C GLU A 96 -19.25 3.76 -15.65
N ALA A 97 -18.09 4.38 -15.51
CA ALA A 97 -17.79 5.70 -16.09
C ALA A 97 -17.37 5.63 -17.58
N GLY A 98 -17.37 4.45 -18.19
CA GLY A 98 -17.05 4.27 -19.61
C GLY A 98 -15.57 3.96 -19.90
N PHE A 99 -14.80 3.53 -18.90
CA PHE A 99 -13.41 3.08 -19.09
C PHE A 99 -13.34 1.54 -19.11
N PRO A 100 -13.48 0.90 -20.28
CA PRO A 100 -13.73 -0.55 -20.35
C PRO A 100 -12.54 -1.43 -20.00
N ALA A 101 -11.32 -0.92 -20.12
CA ALA A 101 -10.07 -1.68 -19.96
C ALA A 101 -9.49 -1.64 -18.53
N VAL A 102 -10.27 -1.24 -17.53
CA VAL A 102 -9.76 -1.12 -16.15
C VAL A 102 -9.68 -2.47 -15.48
N ARG A 103 -8.47 -2.85 -15.05
CA ARG A 103 -8.17 -4.06 -14.27
C ARG A 103 -8.17 -3.75 -12.77
N SER A 104 -8.52 -4.75 -11.96
CA SER A 104 -8.54 -4.63 -10.49
C SER A 104 -7.18 -5.02 -9.88
N ILE A 105 -6.09 -4.52 -10.45
CA ILE A 105 -4.73 -4.81 -10.02
C ILE A 105 -4.01 -3.54 -9.56
N TYR A 106 -3.00 -3.73 -8.73
CA TYR A 106 -2.04 -2.68 -8.43
C TYR A 106 -0.94 -2.66 -9.50
N GLU A 107 -0.48 -1.48 -9.85
CA GLU A 107 0.69 -1.28 -10.70
C GLU A 107 1.63 -0.30 -10.00
N LEU A 108 2.88 -0.69 -9.84
CA LEU A 108 3.91 0.13 -9.21
C LEU A 108 5.19 0.07 -10.06
N PRO A 109 5.37 1.00 -11.00
CA PRO A 109 6.60 1.05 -11.78
C PRO A 109 7.79 1.46 -10.91
N LEU A 110 8.92 0.79 -11.11
CA LEU A 110 10.22 1.15 -10.55
C LEU A 110 11.19 1.43 -11.68
N SER A 111 12.08 2.39 -11.47
CA SER A 111 13.20 2.63 -12.38
C SER A 111 14.29 1.57 -12.18
N ASP A 112 14.99 1.25 -13.27
CA ASP A 112 16.03 0.20 -13.26
C ASP A 112 17.19 0.55 -12.32
N ASP A 113 17.55 1.82 -12.20
CA ASP A 113 18.60 2.29 -11.29
C ASP A 113 18.33 1.94 -9.82
N VAL A 114 17.09 2.03 -9.37
CA VAL A 114 16.72 1.66 -7.98
C VAL A 114 16.72 0.13 -7.81
N LEU A 115 16.29 -0.59 -8.85
CA LEU A 115 16.32 -2.05 -8.84
C LEU A 115 17.76 -2.56 -8.80
N ASP A 116 18.64 -2.02 -9.63
CA ASP A 116 20.02 -2.44 -9.73
C ASP A 116 20.81 -2.11 -8.45
N GLU A 117 20.55 -0.93 -7.84
CA GLU A 117 21.12 -0.54 -6.54
C GLU A 117 20.78 -1.57 -5.43
N VAL A 118 19.53 -1.98 -5.34
CA VAL A 118 19.08 -2.93 -4.31
C VAL A 118 19.57 -4.35 -4.63
N ARG A 119 19.51 -4.77 -5.88
CA ARG A 119 19.99 -6.10 -6.34
C ARG A 119 21.47 -6.28 -6.11
N GLU A 120 22.28 -5.25 -6.35
CA GLU A 120 23.72 -5.30 -6.10
C GLU A 120 24.00 -5.59 -4.63
N GLU A 121 23.33 -4.89 -3.72
CA GLU A 121 23.53 -5.07 -2.29
C GLU A 121 23.00 -6.44 -1.81
N MET A 122 21.90 -6.94 -2.39
CA MET A 122 21.28 -8.22 -2.01
C MET A 122 21.83 -9.43 -2.77
N ARG A 123 22.76 -9.23 -3.72
CA ARG A 123 23.26 -10.27 -4.65
C ARG A 123 23.76 -11.53 -3.93
N SER A 124 24.45 -11.36 -2.80
CA SER A 124 25.04 -12.48 -2.04
C SER A 124 23.99 -13.33 -1.30
N LEU A 125 22.79 -12.85 -1.13
CA LEU A 125 21.74 -13.54 -0.37
C LEU A 125 20.98 -14.58 -1.22
N GLY A 126 20.94 -14.39 -2.53
CA GLY A 126 20.06 -15.16 -3.41
C GLY A 126 18.59 -14.89 -3.10
N SER A 127 17.81 -15.95 -2.85
CA SER A 127 16.41 -15.80 -2.40
C SER A 127 16.34 -15.34 -0.94
N TYR A 128 15.41 -14.45 -0.62
CA TYR A 128 15.22 -13.97 0.74
C TYR A 128 13.74 -13.72 1.09
N ILE A 129 13.45 -13.75 2.37
CA ILE A 129 12.16 -13.36 2.94
C ILE A 129 12.23 -11.90 3.38
N ALA A 130 11.34 -11.05 2.86
CA ALA A 130 11.24 -9.66 3.27
C ALA A 130 10.30 -9.54 4.48
N LEU A 131 10.81 -9.18 5.64
CA LEU A 131 10.04 -8.96 6.86
C LEU A 131 9.87 -7.46 7.12
N ASN A 132 8.65 -6.94 6.95
CA ASN A 132 8.33 -5.57 7.27
C ASN A 132 7.91 -5.41 8.73
N LEU A 133 8.62 -4.54 9.45
CA LEU A 133 8.40 -4.33 10.88
C LEU A 133 7.33 -3.28 11.19
N GLU A 134 6.99 -2.41 10.24
CA GLU A 134 6.29 -1.16 10.54
C GLU A 134 5.06 -0.93 9.68
N GLY A 135 4.05 -0.33 10.32
CA GLY A 135 2.89 0.24 9.69
C GLY A 135 2.75 1.73 9.92
N SER A 136 1.66 2.30 9.41
CA SER A 136 1.36 3.73 9.54
C SER A 136 0.91 4.14 10.96
N SER A 137 0.64 3.17 11.84
CA SER A 137 0.25 3.40 13.22
C SER A 137 0.97 2.42 14.15
N GLN A 138 0.98 2.75 15.44
CA GLN A 138 1.63 1.90 16.45
C GLN A 138 0.96 0.53 16.58
N GLU A 139 -0.36 0.45 16.41
CA GLU A 139 -1.10 -0.82 16.42
C GLU A 139 -0.74 -1.75 15.26
N ARG A 140 -0.12 -1.21 14.20
CA ARG A 140 0.35 -1.94 13.01
C ARG A 140 1.87 -2.04 12.95
N THR A 141 2.56 -1.77 14.05
CA THR A 141 4.03 -1.82 14.15
C THR A 141 4.40 -2.88 15.19
N PHE A 142 5.20 -3.87 14.81
CA PHE A 142 5.69 -4.89 15.73
C PHE A 142 6.62 -4.28 16.78
N SER A 143 6.44 -4.67 18.03
CA SER A 143 7.46 -4.46 19.06
C SER A 143 8.74 -5.24 18.74
N LEU A 144 9.83 -4.88 19.37
CA LEU A 144 11.10 -5.59 19.17
C LEU A 144 10.94 -7.07 19.53
N SER A 145 10.34 -7.38 20.67
CA SER A 145 10.16 -8.76 21.16
C SER A 145 9.29 -9.62 20.22
N ILE A 146 8.27 -9.04 19.59
CA ILE A 146 7.46 -9.76 18.59
C ILE A 146 8.24 -9.96 17.30
N ALA A 147 9.00 -8.96 16.85
CA ALA A 147 9.87 -9.11 15.69
C ALA A 147 10.92 -10.23 15.89
N GLU A 148 11.52 -10.30 17.09
CA GLU A 148 12.44 -11.37 17.48
C GLU A 148 11.78 -12.75 17.43
N ASN A 149 10.56 -12.87 17.99
CA ASN A 149 9.79 -14.11 17.97
C ASN A 149 9.42 -14.55 16.53
N LEU A 150 9.06 -13.59 15.68
CA LEU A 150 8.78 -13.86 14.26
C LEU A 150 10.04 -14.34 13.53
N ILE A 151 11.19 -13.71 13.75
CA ILE A 151 12.48 -14.11 13.17
C ILE A 151 12.81 -15.53 13.61
N ALA A 152 12.78 -15.83 14.93
CA ALA A 152 13.05 -17.15 15.45
C ALA A 152 12.10 -18.19 14.85
N LYS A 153 10.82 -17.84 14.68
CA LYS A 153 9.83 -18.73 14.08
C LYS A 153 10.09 -18.95 12.58
N ILE A 154 10.44 -17.93 11.82
CA ILE A 154 10.82 -18.08 10.41
C ILE A 154 12.03 -19.01 10.29
N GLN A 155 13.07 -18.77 11.07
CA GLN A 155 14.29 -19.57 11.07
C GLN A 155 14.08 -21.03 11.52
N SER A 156 13.04 -21.31 12.30
CA SER A 156 12.66 -22.69 12.62
C SER A 156 11.95 -23.43 11.47
N GLU A 157 11.46 -22.70 10.47
CA GLU A 157 10.70 -23.28 9.36
C GLU A 157 11.51 -23.30 8.03
N THR A 158 12.54 -22.47 7.92
CA THR A 158 13.36 -22.36 6.71
C THR A 158 14.71 -21.69 6.96
N ASP A 159 15.72 -22.05 6.16
CA ASP A 159 17.04 -21.43 6.18
C ASP A 159 17.16 -20.21 5.25
N ILE A 160 16.07 -19.79 4.62
CA ILE A 160 16.08 -18.63 3.70
C ILE A 160 16.44 -17.35 4.48
N PRO A 161 17.39 -16.54 3.98
CA PRO A 161 17.76 -15.27 4.61
C PRO A 161 16.57 -14.34 4.82
N ILE A 162 16.61 -13.56 5.90
CA ILE A 162 15.57 -12.57 6.21
C ILE A 162 16.12 -11.17 5.96
N VAL A 163 15.44 -10.38 5.14
CA VAL A 163 15.75 -8.97 4.91
C VAL A 163 14.69 -8.11 5.63
N ILE A 164 15.15 -7.29 6.57
CA ILE A 164 14.28 -6.40 7.33
C ILE A 164 13.92 -5.19 6.47
N VAL A 165 12.62 -4.95 6.30
CA VAL A 165 12.05 -3.76 5.66
C VAL A 165 11.52 -2.83 6.75
N TYR A 166 11.96 -1.57 6.71
CA TYR A 166 11.61 -0.57 7.71
C TYR A 166 11.58 0.83 7.13
N GLY A 167 10.89 1.75 7.80
CA GLY A 167 10.91 3.17 7.50
C GLY A 167 11.96 3.92 8.34
N PRO A 168 12.09 5.25 8.16
CA PRO A 168 13.13 6.04 8.85
C PRO A 168 13.12 5.96 10.38
N LYS A 169 11.98 5.61 10.98
CA LYS A 169 11.83 5.47 12.44
C LYS A 169 12.21 4.09 12.97
N GLY A 170 12.33 3.10 12.09
CA GLY A 170 12.61 1.71 12.45
C GLY A 170 14.08 1.31 12.39
N GLU A 171 14.97 2.23 12.08
CA GLU A 171 16.38 1.91 11.84
C GLU A 171 17.08 1.28 13.07
N ASP A 172 16.86 1.83 14.26
CA ASP A 172 17.48 1.27 15.48
C ASP A 172 16.98 -0.14 15.77
N LYS A 173 15.68 -0.39 15.56
CA LYS A 173 15.09 -1.72 15.70
C LYS A 173 15.66 -2.70 14.66
N ALA A 174 15.74 -2.28 13.41
CA ALA A 174 16.30 -3.11 12.34
C ALA A 174 17.76 -3.45 12.60
N ARG A 175 18.55 -2.49 13.09
CA ARG A 175 19.96 -2.69 13.47
C ARG A 175 20.07 -3.71 14.61
N ALA A 176 19.30 -3.54 15.69
CA ALA A 176 19.31 -4.45 16.84
C ALA A 176 19.01 -5.91 16.40
N LEU A 177 18.06 -6.12 15.48
CA LEU A 177 17.73 -7.44 14.97
C LEU A 177 18.87 -8.05 14.14
N VAL A 178 19.49 -7.25 13.27
CA VAL A 178 20.64 -7.72 12.45
C VAL A 178 21.85 -8.06 13.32
N ASP A 179 22.09 -7.28 14.37
CA ASP A 179 23.22 -7.51 15.28
C ASP A 179 23.01 -8.75 16.18
N CYS A 180 21.74 -9.13 16.47
CA CYS A 180 21.41 -10.25 17.36
C CYS A 180 21.16 -11.59 16.65
N TYR A 181 20.78 -11.57 15.38
CA TYR A 181 20.36 -12.78 14.67
C TYR A 181 21.22 -13.08 13.45
N ASN A 182 21.70 -14.30 13.35
CA ASN A 182 22.36 -14.78 12.13
C ASN A 182 21.35 -14.88 10.98
N ASN A 183 21.83 -14.71 9.75
CA ASN A 183 21.00 -14.83 8.54
C ASN A 183 19.85 -13.79 8.46
N VAL A 184 20.02 -12.65 9.16
CA VAL A 184 19.14 -11.49 9.13
C VAL A 184 19.92 -10.29 8.63
N TYR A 185 19.36 -9.59 7.65
CA TYR A 185 20.01 -8.51 6.91
C TYR A 185 19.12 -7.29 6.82
N ARG A 186 19.68 -6.15 6.51
CA ARG A 186 19.01 -4.93 6.10
C ARG A 186 19.82 -4.23 5.02
N LEU A 187 19.19 -3.35 4.25
CA LEU A 187 19.95 -2.49 3.37
C LEU A 187 20.88 -1.57 4.18
N SER A 188 22.10 -1.37 3.70
CA SER A 188 23.01 -0.35 4.21
C SER A 188 22.57 1.07 3.81
N LEU A 189 21.87 1.16 2.70
CA LEU A 189 21.30 2.38 2.15
C LEU A 189 20.13 2.93 3.00
N SER A 190 19.97 4.24 3.00
CA SER A 190 18.87 4.90 3.70
C SER A 190 17.52 4.37 3.24
N PRO A 191 16.56 4.08 4.14
CA PRO A 191 15.26 3.56 3.78
C PRO A 191 14.48 4.55 2.92
N SER A 192 13.83 4.04 1.88
CA SER A 192 12.92 4.80 1.04
C SER A 192 11.81 3.90 0.49
N ILE A 193 10.68 4.49 0.13
CA ILE A 193 9.55 3.76 -0.47
C ILE A 193 9.98 3.00 -1.73
N LYS A 194 10.83 3.59 -2.57
CA LYS A 194 11.32 2.96 -3.81
C LYS A 194 12.21 1.76 -3.51
N ARG A 195 13.13 1.88 -2.55
CA ARG A 195 14.00 0.76 -2.14
C ARG A 195 13.21 -0.35 -1.45
N SER A 196 12.25 0.00 -0.60
CA SER A 196 11.33 -1.00 -0.04
C SER A 196 10.57 -1.74 -1.14
N ALA A 197 10.09 -1.02 -2.16
CA ALA A 197 9.41 -1.64 -3.29
C ALA A 197 10.32 -2.55 -4.10
N ALA A 198 11.59 -2.20 -4.28
CA ALA A 198 12.59 -3.05 -4.95
C ALA A 198 12.88 -4.32 -4.14
N ILE A 199 13.06 -4.21 -2.82
CA ILE A 199 13.19 -5.38 -1.93
C ILE A 199 11.99 -6.30 -2.09
N ILE A 200 10.77 -5.77 -2.02
CA ILE A 200 9.54 -6.58 -2.10
C ILE A 200 9.38 -7.23 -3.48
N LYS A 201 9.75 -6.54 -4.54
CA LYS A 201 9.65 -7.07 -5.92
C LYS A 201 10.45 -8.35 -6.12
N ASP A 202 11.65 -8.41 -5.55
CA ASP A 202 12.58 -9.54 -5.72
C ASP A 202 12.54 -10.51 -4.52
N ALA A 203 11.71 -10.27 -3.50
CA ALA A 203 11.56 -11.16 -2.36
C ALA A 203 10.90 -12.48 -2.76
N TYR A 204 11.39 -13.58 -2.19
CA TYR A 204 10.78 -14.90 -2.30
C TYR A 204 9.41 -14.95 -1.58
N ILE A 205 9.32 -14.33 -0.40
CA ILE A 205 8.08 -14.12 0.36
C ILE A 205 8.16 -12.75 1.03
N ALA A 206 7.05 -12.04 1.06
CA ALA A 206 6.87 -10.85 1.89
C ALA A 206 6.05 -11.21 3.14
N ILE A 207 6.49 -10.77 4.32
CA ILE A 207 5.76 -10.87 5.58
C ILE A 207 5.51 -9.45 6.07
N THR A 208 4.26 -9.05 6.21
CA THR A 208 3.95 -7.64 6.46
C THR A 208 2.61 -7.42 7.17
N PRO A 209 2.52 -6.45 8.08
CA PRO A 209 1.23 -5.90 8.49
C PRO A 209 0.47 -5.28 7.31
N ASP A 210 -0.82 -4.97 7.52
CA ASP A 210 -1.66 -4.21 6.57
C ASP A 210 -1.12 -2.78 6.37
N THR A 211 -0.21 -2.62 5.41
CA THR A 211 0.56 -1.39 5.12
C THR A 211 0.80 -1.23 3.62
N SER A 212 1.51 -0.16 3.24
CA SER A 212 1.94 0.04 1.84
C SER A 212 2.75 -1.14 1.28
N ILE A 213 3.51 -1.85 2.11
CA ILE A 213 4.31 -3.01 1.72
C ILE A 213 3.41 -4.16 1.21
N LEU A 214 2.24 -4.38 1.83
CA LEU A 214 1.27 -5.35 1.35
C LEU A 214 0.77 -5.03 -0.07
N HIS A 215 0.57 -3.74 -0.37
CA HIS A 215 0.15 -3.31 -1.70
C HIS A 215 1.29 -3.40 -2.72
N MET A 216 2.54 -3.21 -2.31
CA MET A 216 3.71 -3.48 -3.14
C MET A 216 3.82 -4.97 -3.48
N ALA A 217 3.68 -5.86 -2.50
CA ALA A 217 3.65 -7.31 -2.73
C ALA A 217 2.52 -7.69 -3.71
N SER A 218 1.33 -7.11 -3.54
CA SER A 218 0.21 -7.31 -4.46
C SER A 218 0.49 -6.78 -5.88
N ALA A 219 1.23 -5.67 -6.01
CA ALA A 219 1.57 -5.08 -7.30
C ALA A 219 2.58 -5.92 -8.10
N TYR A 220 3.49 -6.59 -7.40
CA TYR A 220 4.53 -7.43 -8.01
C TYR A 220 4.19 -8.91 -8.02
N ASN A 221 3.01 -9.26 -7.51
CA ASN A 221 2.61 -10.66 -7.31
C ASN A 221 3.57 -11.46 -6.43
N THR A 222 4.24 -10.78 -5.50
CA THR A 222 5.15 -11.41 -4.54
C THR A 222 4.33 -12.23 -3.54
N PRO A 223 4.64 -13.52 -3.33
CA PRO A 223 3.99 -14.34 -2.32
C PRO A 223 4.01 -13.65 -0.95
N VAL A 224 2.88 -13.69 -0.21
CA VAL A 224 2.78 -12.87 1.00
C VAL A 224 2.04 -13.53 2.16
N VAL A 225 2.58 -13.36 3.36
CA VAL A 225 1.87 -13.55 4.62
C VAL A 225 1.47 -12.17 5.15
N ALA A 226 0.19 -11.86 5.07
CA ALA A 226 -0.39 -10.59 5.48
C ALA A 226 -0.94 -10.67 6.91
N ILE A 227 -0.58 -9.70 7.76
CA ILE A 227 -0.98 -9.68 9.17
C ILE A 227 -1.93 -8.51 9.39
N TYR A 228 -3.16 -8.81 9.76
CA TYR A 228 -4.23 -7.83 9.92
C TYR A 228 -4.64 -7.67 11.38
N ALA A 229 -4.77 -6.42 11.80
CA ALA A 229 -5.32 -6.11 13.11
C ALA A 229 -6.85 -6.34 13.19
N ASP A 230 -7.56 -6.33 12.06
CA ASP A 230 -9.02 -6.52 11.99
C ASP A 230 -9.41 -7.28 10.70
N TYR A 231 -10.46 -8.10 10.76
CA TYR A 231 -11.06 -8.78 9.59
C TYR A 231 -11.71 -7.85 8.58
N LYS A 232 -12.03 -6.63 9.00
CA LYS A 232 -12.83 -5.68 8.19
C LYS A 232 -12.00 -4.89 7.20
N THR A 233 -10.79 -5.37 6.91
CA THR A 233 -9.97 -4.70 5.91
C THR A 233 -10.66 -4.70 4.55
N ARG A 234 -10.57 -3.56 3.86
CA ARG A 234 -10.95 -3.42 2.45
C ARG A 234 -9.71 -3.44 1.54
N TRP A 235 -8.57 -3.75 2.11
CA TRP A 235 -7.27 -3.78 1.47
C TRP A 235 -6.63 -5.17 1.63
N PRO A 236 -7.28 -6.25 1.14
CA PRO A 236 -6.71 -7.59 1.23
C PRO A 236 -5.45 -7.70 0.39
N ALA A 237 -4.63 -8.70 0.69
CA ALA A 237 -3.59 -9.16 -0.21
C ALA A 237 -4.22 -9.58 -1.55
N MET A 238 -3.57 -9.20 -2.66
CA MET A 238 -4.04 -9.52 -4.01
C MET A 238 -2.96 -10.28 -4.82
N ALA A 239 -1.92 -10.77 -4.17
CA ALA A 239 -0.98 -11.72 -4.77
C ALA A 239 -1.65 -13.09 -4.90
N ASP A 240 -1.30 -13.84 -5.95
CA ASP A 240 -1.85 -15.17 -6.24
C ASP A 240 -1.59 -16.17 -5.11
N VAL A 241 -0.41 -16.07 -4.49
CA VAL A 241 -0.05 -16.84 -3.31
C VAL A 241 -0.07 -15.91 -2.10
N SER A 242 -1.11 -16.02 -1.29
CA SER A 242 -1.25 -15.20 -0.08
C SER A 242 -1.93 -15.97 1.03
N GLU A 243 -1.52 -15.68 2.26
CA GLU A 243 -2.19 -16.11 3.49
C GLU A 243 -2.40 -14.91 4.40
N SER A 244 -3.42 -15.00 5.23
CA SER A 244 -3.82 -13.93 6.14
C SER A 244 -3.85 -14.40 7.57
N VAL A 245 -3.15 -13.70 8.46
CA VAL A 245 -3.24 -13.88 9.92
C VAL A 245 -4.00 -12.70 10.50
N VAL A 246 -5.13 -12.95 11.15
CA VAL A 246 -5.95 -11.90 11.75
C VAL A 246 -5.80 -11.93 13.26
N VAL A 247 -5.29 -10.85 13.84
CA VAL A 247 -4.80 -10.83 15.21
C VAL A 247 -5.80 -10.22 16.20
N GLY A 248 -6.67 -9.32 15.71
CA GLY A 248 -7.48 -8.47 16.58
C GLY A 248 -6.67 -7.30 17.16
N GLN A 249 -7.25 -6.16 17.29
CA GLN A 249 -6.79 -4.86 17.82
C GLN A 249 -5.31 -4.46 17.55
N LYS A 250 -4.33 -5.19 18.10
CA LYS A 250 -2.88 -4.90 17.95
C LYS A 250 -2.16 -6.09 17.35
N ILE A 251 -1.30 -5.86 16.37
CA ILE A 251 -0.55 -6.93 15.69
C ILE A 251 0.42 -7.66 16.62
N ASP A 252 0.84 -7.05 17.72
CA ASP A 252 1.67 -7.68 18.74
C ASP A 252 1.00 -8.88 19.45
N ASN A 253 -0.31 -9.01 19.33
CA ASN A 253 -1.05 -10.17 19.86
C ASN A 253 -1.03 -11.38 18.91
N ILE A 254 -0.15 -11.38 17.91
CA ILE A 254 -0.07 -12.44 16.90
C ILE A 254 0.21 -13.81 17.56
N SER A 255 -0.57 -14.82 17.15
CA SER A 255 -0.29 -16.20 17.47
C SER A 255 0.84 -16.71 16.57
N LEU A 256 1.96 -17.11 17.17
CA LEU A 256 3.09 -17.67 16.43
C LEU A 256 2.74 -19.00 15.75
N ASP A 257 1.78 -19.76 16.27
CA ASP A 257 1.33 -21.01 15.65
C ASP A 257 0.48 -20.72 14.39
N GLU A 258 -0.42 -19.73 14.44
CA GLU A 258 -1.19 -19.32 13.26
C GLU A 258 -0.28 -18.70 12.20
N PHE A 259 0.69 -17.90 12.62
CA PHE A 259 1.72 -17.35 11.74
C PHE A 259 2.52 -18.48 11.06
N ALA A 260 2.98 -19.48 11.82
CA ALA A 260 3.71 -20.60 11.26
C ALA A 260 2.90 -21.41 10.25
N LYS A 261 1.62 -21.63 10.53
CA LYS A 261 0.71 -22.31 9.58
C LYS A 261 0.58 -21.51 8.28
N ALA A 262 0.40 -20.19 8.38
CA ALA A 262 0.31 -19.31 7.21
C ALA A 262 1.62 -19.31 6.40
N LEU A 263 2.78 -19.22 7.08
CA LEU A 263 4.09 -19.28 6.42
C LEU A 263 4.31 -20.61 5.69
N LYS A 264 4.03 -21.74 6.33
CA LYS A 264 4.11 -23.08 5.72
C LYS A 264 3.18 -23.22 4.51
N SER A 265 1.97 -22.70 4.61
CA SER A 265 1.03 -22.71 3.49
C SER A 265 1.54 -21.93 2.29
N VAL A 266 2.17 -20.77 2.51
CA VAL A 266 2.80 -19.99 1.43
C VAL A 266 3.99 -20.74 0.87
N LEU A 267 4.92 -21.23 1.73
CA LEU A 267 6.11 -21.98 1.30
C LEU A 267 5.78 -23.24 0.47
N ALA A 268 4.67 -23.89 0.75
CA ALA A 268 4.25 -25.10 0.02
C ALA A 268 3.61 -24.82 -1.35
N ARG A 269 3.32 -23.55 -1.68
CA ARG A 269 2.62 -23.13 -2.90
C ARG A 269 3.49 -22.38 -3.90
N ILE A 270 4.77 -22.17 -3.59
CA ILE A 270 5.74 -21.43 -4.42
C ILE A 270 6.93 -22.27 -4.91
#